data_9041ca8d1f3ed52b1f17c24226b362a6
#
_entry.id   9041ca8d1f3ed52b1f17c24226b362a6
#
_cell.length_a   1.000
_cell.length_b   1.000
_cell.length_c   1.000
_cell.angle_alpha   90.00
_cell.angle_beta   90.00
_cell.angle_gamma   90.00
#
_symmetry.space_group_name_H-M   'P 1'
#
loop_
_entity.id
_entity.type
_entity.pdbx_description
1 polymer ?
#
loop_
_entity_poly.entity_id
_entity_poly.type
_entity_poly.pdbx_seq_one_letter_code
_entity_poly.pdbx_strand_id
1 'polypeptide(L)'
;MKIGALVVAIMVALPAASVAEPVTLSGGELRQAISGKIVFLNISGFELPISYAANGRMSGKMGAVAASFARGDGAQDRGKWWVAGDQLCQQWSSWMDGKSYCYRLSREGATVHWVRNDGRSGTARIGN
;
A
#
# COMPACT_ATOMS: atom_id res chain seq x y z
N MET A 1 65.67 -9.42 25.04
CA MET A 1 64.23 -9.64 25.23
C MET A 1 63.45 -8.83 24.20
N LYS A 2 62.89 -9.53 23.29
CA LYS A 2 61.98 -8.85 22.31
C LYS A 2 60.56 -8.85 22.86
N ILE A 3 60.05 -7.68 23.19
CA ILE A 3 58.67 -7.53 23.57
C ILE A 3 57.88 -7.44 22.27
N GLY A 4 57.13 -8.51 21.96
CA GLY A 4 56.23 -8.49 20.83
C GLY A 4 55.06 -7.55 21.11
N ALA A 5 54.95 -6.48 20.34
CA ALA A 5 53.77 -5.63 20.40
C ALA A 5 52.58 -6.41 19.83
N LEU A 6 51.63 -6.74 20.70
CA LEU A 6 50.38 -7.33 20.28
C LEU A 6 49.53 -6.21 19.69
N VAL A 7 49.47 -6.14 18.38
CA VAL A 7 48.55 -5.22 17.73
C VAL A 7 47.16 -5.87 17.77
N VAL A 8 46.35 -5.45 18.71
CA VAL A 8 44.94 -5.83 18.74
C VAL A 8 44.24 -4.99 17.69
N ALA A 9 43.97 -5.57 16.53
CA ALA A 9 43.12 -4.95 15.53
C ALA A 9 41.69 -5.01 16.05
N ILE A 10 41.18 -3.88 16.55
CA ILE A 10 39.78 -3.76 16.91
C ILE A 10 39.02 -3.61 15.60
N MET A 11 38.40 -4.69 15.13
CA MET A 11 37.43 -4.62 14.04
C MET A 11 36.15 -3.98 14.59
N VAL A 12 35.97 -2.71 14.28
CA VAL A 12 34.67 -2.06 14.50
C VAL A 12 33.76 -2.55 13.40
N ALA A 13 32.89 -3.51 13.72
CA ALA A 13 31.82 -3.89 12.83
C ALA A 13 30.79 -2.73 12.81
N LEU A 14 30.75 -1.97 11.72
CA LEU A 14 29.68 -1.01 11.49
C LEU A 14 28.39 -1.81 11.32
N PRO A 15 27.32 -1.47 12.08
CA PRO A 15 26.03 -2.09 11.83
C PRO A 15 25.63 -1.78 10.40
N ALA A 16 25.42 -2.82 9.59
CA ALA A 16 24.83 -2.66 8.28
C ALA A 16 23.48 -1.96 8.46
N ALA A 17 23.28 -0.84 7.74
CA ALA A 17 21.98 -0.20 7.72
C ALA A 17 20.95 -1.25 7.31
N SER A 18 20.08 -1.67 8.25
CA SER A 18 19.01 -2.59 7.94
C SER A 18 18.00 -1.88 7.06
N VAL A 19 17.97 -2.24 5.77
CA VAL A 19 16.87 -1.87 4.89
C VAL A 19 15.69 -2.69 5.35
N ALA A 20 14.63 -2.01 5.80
CA ALA A 20 13.40 -2.70 6.17
C ALA A 20 12.85 -3.41 4.93
N GLU A 21 12.76 -4.74 5.00
CA GLU A 21 12.11 -5.52 3.95
C GLU A 21 10.60 -5.32 4.02
N PRO A 22 9.91 -5.25 2.86
CA PRO A 22 8.45 -5.18 2.85
C PRO A 22 7.83 -6.38 3.54
N VAL A 23 6.86 -6.13 4.40
CA VAL A 23 6.12 -7.17 5.11
C VAL A 23 4.79 -7.39 4.41
N THR A 24 4.53 -8.61 3.98
CA THR A 24 3.24 -8.98 3.40
C THR A 24 2.16 -8.94 4.47
N LEU A 25 1.11 -8.19 4.21
CA LEU A 25 -0.04 -8.09 5.10
C LEU A 25 -1.01 -9.24 4.84
N SER A 26 -1.50 -9.85 5.91
CA SER A 26 -2.44 -10.98 5.80
C SER A 26 -3.52 -10.94 6.87
N GLY A 27 -4.68 -11.47 6.54
CA GLY A 27 -5.78 -11.69 7.47
C GLY A 27 -6.15 -10.47 8.31
N GLY A 28 -6.09 -10.63 9.63
CA GLY A 28 -6.43 -9.56 10.58
C GLY A 28 -5.51 -8.35 10.52
N GLU A 29 -4.23 -8.54 10.24
CA GLU A 29 -3.28 -7.43 10.06
C GLU A 29 -3.65 -6.57 8.86
N LEU A 30 -4.02 -7.21 7.76
CA LEU A 30 -4.46 -6.52 6.56
C LEU A 30 -5.72 -5.69 6.84
N ARG A 31 -6.68 -6.30 7.53
CA ARG A 31 -7.91 -5.62 7.92
C ARG A 31 -7.63 -4.42 8.83
N GLN A 32 -6.75 -4.57 9.82
CA GLN A 32 -6.38 -3.48 10.72
C GLN A 32 -5.66 -2.35 9.99
N ALA A 33 -4.79 -2.68 9.04
CA ALA A 33 -4.02 -1.69 8.31
C ALA A 33 -4.90 -0.81 7.41
N ILE A 34 -6.02 -1.33 6.93
CA ILE A 34 -6.87 -0.69 5.92
C ILE A 34 -8.17 -0.13 6.51
N SER A 35 -8.76 -0.82 7.50
CA SER A 35 -10.06 -0.45 8.05
C SER A 35 -10.05 0.93 8.68
N GLY A 36 -10.97 1.79 8.25
CA GLY A 36 -11.09 3.17 8.73
C GLY A 36 -9.98 4.10 8.24
N LYS A 37 -9.20 3.69 7.27
CA LYS A 37 -8.07 4.46 6.73
C LYS A 37 -8.38 5.06 5.38
N ILE A 38 -7.64 6.13 5.07
CA ILE A 38 -7.56 6.66 3.71
C ILE A 38 -6.27 6.16 3.11
N VAL A 39 -6.37 5.49 1.98
CA VAL A 39 -5.22 5.02 1.22
C VAL A 39 -5.06 5.90 -0.01
N PHE A 40 -3.89 6.47 -0.18
CA PHE A 40 -3.58 7.31 -1.32
C PHE A 40 -2.91 6.45 -2.39
N LEU A 41 -3.70 6.09 -3.39
CA LEU A 41 -3.22 5.29 -4.51
C LEU A 41 -2.40 6.15 -5.46
N ASN A 42 -1.21 5.72 -5.79
CA ASN A 42 -0.37 6.41 -6.77
C ASN A 42 -0.78 5.99 -8.18
N ILE A 43 -1.27 6.95 -8.96
CA ILE A 43 -1.63 6.75 -10.37
C ILE A 43 -0.81 7.73 -11.19
N SER A 44 0.27 7.26 -11.79
CA SER A 44 1.13 8.06 -12.67
C SER A 44 1.53 9.44 -12.10
N GLY A 45 1.88 9.47 -10.81
CA GLY A 45 2.26 10.69 -10.11
C GLY A 45 1.10 11.44 -9.42
N PHE A 46 -0.13 11.04 -9.67
CA PHE A 46 -1.30 11.55 -8.94
C PHE A 46 -1.62 10.63 -7.78
N GLU A 47 -2.10 11.21 -6.68
CA GLU A 47 -2.63 10.43 -5.57
C GLU A 47 -4.15 10.42 -5.64
N LEU A 48 -4.73 9.22 -5.63
CA LEU A 48 -6.17 9.01 -5.54
C LEU A 48 -6.51 8.59 -4.12
N PRO A 49 -7.18 9.42 -3.31
CA PRO A 49 -7.60 9.02 -1.97
C PRO A 49 -8.77 8.04 -2.04
N ILE A 50 -8.59 6.91 -1.39
CA ILE A 50 -9.63 5.89 -1.25
C ILE A 50 -9.90 5.71 0.24
N SER A 51 -11.13 5.94 0.65
CA SER A 51 -11.57 5.70 2.03
C SER A 51 -12.11 4.29 2.16
N TYR A 52 -11.55 3.53 3.10
CA TYR A 52 -11.98 2.17 3.41
C TYR A 52 -12.68 2.18 4.77
N ALA A 53 -13.99 2.22 4.77
CA ALA A 53 -14.76 2.21 6.00
C ALA A 53 -14.75 0.83 6.67
N ALA A 54 -14.80 0.82 8.00
CA ALA A 54 -14.78 -0.43 8.77
C ALA A 54 -15.94 -1.37 8.44
N ASN A 55 -17.04 -0.82 7.92
CA ASN A 55 -18.22 -1.61 7.54
C ASN A 55 -18.13 -2.28 6.17
N GLY A 56 -16.98 -2.21 5.49
CA GLY A 56 -16.78 -2.80 4.18
C GLY A 56 -17.16 -1.92 3.00
N ARG A 57 -17.53 -0.68 3.23
CA ARG A 57 -17.76 0.29 2.17
C ARG A 57 -16.48 1.03 1.83
N MET A 58 -16.34 1.44 0.59
CA MET A 58 -15.24 2.29 0.17
C MET A 58 -15.75 3.39 -0.74
N SER A 59 -14.98 4.46 -0.81
CA SER A 59 -15.25 5.59 -1.70
C SER A 59 -13.95 6.18 -2.21
N GLY A 60 -13.98 6.70 -3.41
CA GLY A 60 -12.86 7.39 -4.01
C GLY A 60 -13.30 8.66 -4.70
N LYS A 61 -12.40 9.66 -4.70
CA LYS A 61 -12.66 10.93 -5.35
C LYS A 61 -11.37 11.41 -5.98
N MET A 62 -11.42 11.66 -7.28
CA MET A 62 -10.29 12.22 -8.00
C MET A 62 -10.08 13.68 -7.60
N GLY A 63 -8.81 14.11 -7.54
CA GLY A 63 -8.47 15.51 -7.34
C GLY A 63 -8.96 16.37 -8.50
N ALA A 64 -9.00 17.69 -8.31
CA ALA A 64 -9.58 18.62 -9.28
C ALA A 64 -8.92 18.51 -10.67
N VAL A 65 -7.61 18.31 -10.75
CA VAL A 65 -6.90 18.19 -12.03
C VAL A 65 -7.31 16.89 -12.74
N ALA A 66 -7.30 15.77 -12.05
CA ALA A 66 -7.70 14.48 -12.63
C ALA A 66 -9.19 14.46 -12.96
N ALA A 67 -10.03 15.09 -12.15
CA ALA A 67 -11.45 15.20 -12.38
C ALA A 67 -11.81 15.97 -13.66
N SER A 68 -10.96 16.90 -14.10
CA SER A 68 -11.16 17.64 -15.33
C SER A 68 -11.09 16.75 -16.58
N PHE A 69 -10.44 15.60 -16.48
CA PHE A 69 -10.36 14.61 -17.56
C PHE A 69 -11.46 13.55 -17.47
N ALA A 70 -12.16 13.46 -16.34
CA ALA A 70 -13.27 12.55 -16.14
C ALA A 70 -14.59 13.27 -16.52
N ARG A 71 -15.48 12.55 -17.18
CA ARG A 71 -16.78 13.10 -17.56
C ARG A 71 -17.84 12.78 -16.51
N GLY A 72 -18.54 13.79 -16.03
CA GLY A 72 -19.69 13.62 -15.14
C GLY A 72 -19.32 12.91 -13.84
N ASP A 73 -19.97 11.79 -13.56
CA ASP A 73 -19.82 11.01 -12.34
C ASP A 73 -18.50 10.22 -12.26
N GLY A 74 -17.66 10.27 -13.30
CA GLY A 74 -16.38 9.59 -13.33
C GLY A 74 -15.35 10.11 -12.32
N ALA A 75 -15.57 11.31 -11.74
CA ALA A 75 -14.67 11.92 -10.77
C ALA A 75 -14.73 11.28 -9.38
N GLN A 76 -15.78 10.54 -9.07
CA GLN A 76 -15.98 9.87 -7.79
C GLN A 76 -16.77 8.58 -7.99
N ASP A 77 -16.50 7.63 -7.10
CA ASP A 77 -17.22 6.36 -7.11
C ASP A 77 -17.29 5.79 -5.71
N ARG A 78 -18.16 4.82 -5.55
CA ARG A 78 -18.33 4.04 -4.32
C ARG A 78 -18.19 2.57 -4.65
N GLY A 79 -17.87 1.80 -3.63
CA GLY A 79 -17.74 0.38 -3.79
C GLY A 79 -17.74 -0.34 -2.46
N LYS A 80 -17.32 -1.58 -2.51
CA LYS A 80 -17.18 -2.45 -1.35
C LYS A 80 -15.80 -3.09 -1.33
N TRP A 81 -15.32 -3.39 -0.14
CA TRP A 81 -14.06 -4.07 0.07
C TRP A 81 -14.21 -5.15 1.12
N TRP A 82 -13.37 -6.15 1.03
CA TRP A 82 -13.32 -7.25 1.99
C TRP A 82 -11.93 -7.88 1.98
N VAL A 83 -11.62 -8.62 3.02
CA VAL A 83 -10.37 -9.37 3.10
C VAL A 83 -10.66 -10.83 2.84
N ALA A 84 -9.93 -11.42 1.90
CA ALA A 84 -9.99 -12.83 1.56
C ALA A 84 -8.58 -13.42 1.69
N GLY A 85 -8.32 -14.12 2.80
CA GLY A 85 -6.98 -14.64 3.10
C GLY A 85 -5.95 -13.53 3.20
N ASP A 86 -4.98 -13.54 2.29
CA ASP A 86 -3.88 -12.57 2.21
C ASP A 86 -4.17 -11.43 1.25
N GLN A 87 -5.41 -11.27 0.82
CA GLN A 87 -5.75 -10.32 -0.22
C GLN A 87 -6.81 -9.33 0.24
N LEU A 88 -6.60 -8.08 -0.13
CA LEU A 88 -7.61 -7.05 -0.10
C LEU A 88 -8.39 -7.10 -1.41
N CYS A 89 -9.65 -7.45 -1.33
CA CYS A 89 -10.52 -7.50 -2.50
C CYS A 89 -11.45 -6.30 -2.52
N GLN A 90 -11.78 -5.83 -3.70
CA GLN A 90 -12.66 -4.68 -3.85
C GLN A 90 -13.41 -4.70 -5.17
N GLN A 91 -14.53 -4.01 -5.17
CA GLN A 91 -15.37 -3.85 -6.35
C GLN A 91 -15.97 -2.45 -6.33
N TRP A 92 -15.67 -1.67 -7.35
CA TRP A 92 -16.27 -0.36 -7.57
C TRP A 92 -17.63 -0.51 -8.24
N SER A 93 -18.47 0.50 -8.07
CA SER A 93 -19.78 0.51 -8.76
C SER A 93 -19.61 0.74 -10.26
N SER A 94 -18.74 1.66 -10.64
CA SER A 94 -18.52 2.06 -12.04
C SER A 94 -17.07 1.97 -12.46
N TRP A 95 -16.15 2.41 -11.61
CA TRP A 95 -14.72 2.34 -11.92
C TRP A 95 -14.30 0.90 -12.17
N MET A 96 -13.35 0.72 -13.06
CA MET A 96 -12.82 -0.59 -13.45
C MET A 96 -13.90 -1.54 -13.98
N ASP A 97 -14.87 -0.97 -14.69
CA ASP A 97 -16.00 -1.70 -15.27
C ASP A 97 -16.87 -2.46 -14.25
N GLY A 98 -16.81 -2.06 -12.97
CA GLY A 98 -17.53 -2.73 -11.89
C GLY A 98 -17.03 -4.14 -11.58
N LYS A 99 -15.84 -4.48 -12.03
CA LYS A 99 -15.24 -5.82 -11.80
C LYS A 99 -14.59 -5.91 -10.43
N SER A 100 -14.63 -7.10 -9.86
CA SER A 100 -13.91 -7.39 -8.61
C SER A 100 -12.44 -7.67 -8.90
N TYR A 101 -11.57 -7.11 -8.07
CA TYR A 101 -10.14 -7.36 -8.09
C TYR A 101 -9.64 -7.63 -6.68
N CYS A 102 -8.63 -8.46 -6.57
CA CYS A 102 -7.96 -8.74 -5.32
C CYS A 102 -6.50 -8.36 -5.40
N TYR A 103 -5.99 -7.80 -4.32
CA TYR A 103 -4.65 -7.24 -4.24
C TYR A 103 -3.89 -7.85 -3.08
N ARG A 104 -2.67 -8.27 -3.33
CA ARG A 104 -1.74 -8.62 -2.28
C ARG A 104 -0.95 -7.39 -1.91
N LEU A 105 -0.89 -7.08 -0.63
CA LEU A 105 -0.24 -5.87 -0.11
C LEU A 105 1.00 -6.21 0.69
N SER A 106 2.08 -5.50 0.40
CA SER A 106 3.30 -5.53 1.21
C SER A 106 3.58 -4.13 1.73
N ARG A 107 3.88 -4.02 3.02
CA ARG A 107 4.07 -2.75 3.69
C ARG A 107 5.54 -2.50 4.00
N GLU A 108 6.01 -1.31 3.67
CA GLU A 108 7.33 -0.80 4.02
C GLU A 108 7.14 0.62 4.57
N GLY A 109 7.13 0.75 5.92
CA GLY A 109 6.76 2.02 6.55
C GLY A 109 5.33 2.41 6.22
N ALA A 110 5.12 3.62 5.72
CA ALA A 110 3.83 4.11 5.26
C ALA A 110 3.52 3.75 3.81
N THR A 111 4.50 3.21 3.09
CA THR A 111 4.35 2.82 1.68
C THR A 111 3.82 1.40 1.59
N VAL A 112 2.86 1.21 0.70
CA VAL A 112 2.30 -0.10 0.38
C VAL A 112 2.64 -0.41 -1.07
N HIS A 113 3.19 -1.60 -1.29
CA HIS A 113 3.35 -2.18 -2.62
C HIS A 113 2.22 -3.16 -2.83
N TRP A 114 1.49 -3.01 -3.90
CA TRP A 114 0.38 -3.89 -4.20
C TRP A 114 0.60 -4.65 -5.51
N VAL A 115 0.12 -5.89 -5.53
CA VAL A 115 0.08 -6.72 -6.73
C VAL A 115 -1.35 -7.21 -6.89
N ARG A 116 -1.96 -6.85 -8.01
CA ARG A 116 -3.32 -7.25 -8.36
C ARG A 116 -3.33 -8.68 -8.93
N ASN A 117 -4.44 -9.36 -8.80
CA ASN A 117 -4.57 -10.76 -9.23
C ASN A 117 -4.39 -10.96 -10.75
N ASP A 118 -4.42 -9.91 -11.54
CA ASP A 118 -4.10 -9.98 -12.98
C ASP A 118 -2.62 -9.64 -13.29
N GLY A 119 -1.78 -9.47 -12.26
CA GLY A 119 -0.36 -9.20 -12.41
C GLY A 119 0.03 -7.73 -12.42
N ARG A 120 -0.92 -6.80 -12.47
CA ARG A 120 -0.61 -5.37 -12.34
C ARG A 120 -0.12 -5.07 -10.92
N SER A 121 0.76 -4.11 -10.82
CA SER A 121 1.35 -3.71 -9.53
C SER A 121 1.52 -2.19 -9.46
N GLY A 122 1.70 -1.70 -8.26
CA GLY A 122 1.91 -0.30 -8.02
C GLY A 122 2.17 -0.02 -6.55
N THR A 123 2.08 1.26 -6.20
CA THR A 123 2.31 1.73 -4.84
C THR A 123 1.15 2.56 -4.35
N ALA A 124 1.02 2.61 -3.04
CA ALA A 124 0.07 3.44 -2.34
C ALA A 124 0.68 3.87 -1.01
N ARG A 125 0.03 4.84 -0.36
CA ARG A 125 0.42 5.31 0.95
C ARG A 125 -0.78 5.24 1.87
N ILE A 126 -0.61 4.64 3.05
CA ILE A 126 -1.67 4.61 4.05
C ILE A 126 -1.63 5.90 4.84
N GLY A 127 -2.71 6.64 4.81
CA GLY A 127 -2.92 7.82 5.64
C GLY A 127 -3.61 7.48 6.96
N ASN A 128 -3.68 8.46 7.81
CA ASN A 128 -4.38 8.35 9.09
C ASN A 128 -5.89 8.58 8.92
#